data_cbc353be34a5962ef4be932c7ab0e6fb
#
_entry.id   cbc353be34a5962ef4be932c7ab0e6fb
#
_cell.length_a   1.000
_cell.length_b   1.000
_cell.length_c   1.000
_cell.angle_alpha   90.00
_cell.angle_beta   90.00
_cell.angle_gamma   90.00
#
_symmetry.space_group_name_H-M   'P 1'
#
loop_
_entity.id
_entity.type
_entity.pdbx_description
1 polymer ?
#
loop_
_entity_poly.entity_id
_entity_poly.type
_entity_poly.pdbx_seq_one_letter_code
_entity_poly.pdbx_strand_id
1 'polypeptide(L)'
;MHGDDPAMYKLPDSRELAAQYLLLYEMSLPYGLDLNNQINVDKSSTRVIATLRPIDISRTLEVTGRASAWLDEHAPRIDHEEGSGMVMMFTHLTLRNITAMIGGTIVALALISIVLMMALRSLQIGALSLITNLAPIGMGYGIWALIDGEIGMALSVVASMTFGIVVDDTVHFLSKYLRARREQGLHPEDAVKYAFDTVGRALIVTSIVLVAGFLVLTTSDFALNSKTGLSVSIVIACALFTVLLFLPPLLMKIDGRRSDPTIPSTNPN
;
A
#
# COMPACT_ATOMS: atom_id res chain seq x y z
N MET A 1 -47.24 21.28 -0.12
CA MET A 1 -48.05 22.04 0.83
C MET A 1 -48.31 23.48 0.34
N HIS A 2 -47.42 24.11 -0.33
CA HIS A 2 -47.54 25.52 -0.80
C HIS A 2 -47.48 25.64 -2.33
N GLY A 3 -47.85 24.59 -3.09
CA GLY A 3 -47.95 24.62 -4.53
C GLY A 3 -46.65 24.98 -5.25
N ASP A 4 -45.47 24.57 -4.72
CA ASP A 4 -44.13 24.84 -5.23
C ASP A 4 -43.79 26.33 -5.34
N ASP A 5 -44.42 27.19 -4.51
CA ASP A 5 -44.06 28.62 -4.44
C ASP A 5 -42.64 28.79 -3.88
N PRO A 6 -41.70 29.35 -4.67
CA PRO A 6 -40.32 29.58 -4.21
C PRO A 6 -40.20 30.48 -2.98
N ALA A 7 -41.17 31.37 -2.73
CA ALA A 7 -41.19 32.25 -1.55
C ALA A 7 -41.40 31.47 -0.23
N MET A 8 -41.88 30.24 -0.32
CA MET A 8 -42.12 29.36 0.83
C MET A 8 -40.96 28.41 1.12
N TYR A 9 -39.86 28.40 0.32
CA TYR A 9 -38.61 27.67 0.60
C TYR A 9 -37.83 28.38 1.71
N LYS A 10 -38.42 28.51 2.90
CA LYS A 10 -37.80 29.07 4.10
C LYS A 10 -38.13 28.23 5.32
N LEU A 11 -37.21 28.30 6.28
CA LEU A 11 -37.48 27.64 7.57
C LEU A 11 -38.74 28.24 8.23
N PRO A 12 -39.55 27.41 8.92
CA PRO A 12 -40.67 27.90 9.69
C PRO A 12 -40.25 28.90 10.76
N ASP A 13 -41.07 29.90 10.99
CA ASP A 13 -40.75 31.01 11.91
C ASP A 13 -40.80 30.58 13.40
N SER A 14 -41.41 29.44 13.72
CA SER A 14 -41.45 28.90 15.09
C SER A 14 -41.25 27.39 15.13
N ARG A 15 -40.81 26.88 16.28
CA ARG A 15 -40.64 25.47 16.55
C ARG A 15 -41.94 24.68 16.43
N GLU A 16 -43.02 25.27 16.93
CA GLU A 16 -44.39 24.70 16.90
C GLU A 16 -44.86 24.54 15.45
N LEU A 17 -44.65 25.54 14.63
CA LEU A 17 -45.00 25.52 13.21
C LEU A 17 -44.16 24.47 12.47
N ALA A 18 -42.85 24.34 12.78
CA ALA A 18 -42.00 23.30 12.23
C ALA A 18 -42.49 21.89 12.59
N ALA A 19 -42.90 21.68 13.84
CA ALA A 19 -43.44 20.42 14.31
C ALA A 19 -44.76 20.05 13.61
N GLN A 20 -45.66 21.03 13.39
CA GLN A 20 -46.90 20.83 12.64
C GLN A 20 -46.63 20.47 11.18
N TYR A 21 -45.70 21.13 10.52
CA TYR A 21 -45.36 20.79 9.15
C TYR A 21 -44.72 19.40 9.05
N LEU A 22 -43.87 19.01 9.99
CA LEU A 22 -43.28 17.68 10.02
C LEU A 22 -44.39 16.62 10.21
N LEU A 23 -45.35 16.84 11.13
CA LEU A 23 -46.46 15.92 11.35
C LEU A 23 -47.34 15.78 10.10
N LEU A 24 -47.68 16.91 9.45
CA LEU A 24 -48.47 16.89 8.21
C LEU A 24 -47.73 16.16 7.08
N TYR A 25 -46.42 16.36 6.99
CA TYR A 25 -45.58 15.65 6.01
C TYR A 25 -45.56 14.14 6.28
N GLU A 26 -45.34 13.74 7.52
CA GLU A 26 -45.35 12.33 7.96
C GLU A 26 -46.65 11.65 7.65
N MET A 27 -47.80 12.33 7.88
CA MET A 27 -49.16 11.83 7.55
C MET A 27 -49.42 11.79 6.03
N SER A 28 -48.73 12.56 5.24
CA SER A 28 -48.90 12.61 3.77
C SER A 28 -48.07 11.54 3.04
N LEU A 29 -47.16 10.86 3.73
CA LEU A 29 -46.33 9.84 3.11
C LEU A 29 -47.15 8.57 2.81
N PRO A 30 -46.92 7.92 1.64
CA PRO A 30 -47.55 6.63 1.33
C PRO A 30 -47.16 5.54 2.33
N TYR A 31 -47.99 4.56 2.48
CA TYR A 31 -47.73 3.40 3.35
C TYR A 31 -46.38 2.72 3.01
N GLY A 32 -45.54 2.57 4.00
CA GLY A 32 -44.20 2.00 3.86
C GLY A 32 -43.08 3.01 3.56
N LEU A 33 -43.42 4.29 3.36
CA LEU A 33 -42.42 5.39 3.26
C LEU A 33 -42.55 6.22 4.53
N ASP A 34 -41.80 5.82 5.56
CA ASP A 34 -41.76 6.54 6.84
C ASP A 34 -40.41 7.35 6.94
N LEU A 35 -40.32 8.21 7.93
CA LEU A 35 -39.14 9.01 8.22
C LEU A 35 -38.13 8.31 9.14
N ASN A 36 -38.36 7.05 9.53
CA ASN A 36 -37.56 6.33 10.51
C ASN A 36 -36.10 6.14 10.06
N ASN A 37 -35.85 6.23 8.75
CA ASN A 37 -34.49 6.19 8.20
C ASN A 37 -33.74 7.52 8.27
N GLN A 38 -34.42 8.63 8.56
CA GLN A 38 -33.85 9.97 8.54
C GLN A 38 -33.98 10.70 9.88
N ILE A 39 -35.00 10.42 10.65
CA ILE A 39 -35.26 11.03 11.94
C ILE A 39 -35.57 9.90 12.93
N ASN A 40 -34.99 9.94 14.13
CA ASN A 40 -35.29 8.95 15.16
C ASN A 40 -36.72 9.13 15.73
N VAL A 41 -37.18 8.10 16.41
CA VAL A 41 -38.56 8.08 16.97
C VAL A 41 -38.85 9.28 17.90
N ASP A 42 -37.85 9.66 18.70
CA ASP A 42 -37.96 10.78 19.65
C ASP A 42 -37.84 12.16 18.98
N LYS A 43 -37.55 12.19 17.67
CA LYS A 43 -37.31 13.42 16.88
C LYS A 43 -36.19 14.30 17.45
N SER A 44 -35.24 13.69 18.18
CA SER A 44 -34.09 14.36 18.77
C SER A 44 -32.87 14.31 17.84
N SER A 45 -32.82 13.40 16.87
CA SER A 45 -31.70 13.21 15.95
C SER A 45 -32.21 13.08 14.52
N THR A 46 -31.41 13.59 13.61
CA THR A 46 -31.63 13.49 12.16
C THR A 46 -30.39 13.05 11.42
N ARG A 47 -30.58 12.44 10.27
CA ARG A 47 -29.50 12.03 9.39
C ARG A 47 -29.39 13.02 8.23
N VAL A 48 -28.20 13.60 8.06
CA VAL A 48 -27.82 14.34 6.86
C VAL A 48 -26.95 13.43 5.99
N ILE A 49 -27.36 13.20 4.76
CA ILE A 49 -26.63 12.37 3.79
C ILE A 49 -25.93 13.29 2.79
N ALA A 50 -24.60 13.29 2.81
CA ALA A 50 -23.79 13.98 1.83
C ALA A 50 -23.27 12.97 0.79
N THR A 51 -23.60 13.17 -0.48
CA THR A 51 -23.09 12.36 -1.58
C THR A 51 -21.83 13.05 -2.13
N LEU A 52 -20.70 12.37 -2.02
CA LEU A 52 -19.42 12.85 -2.55
C LEU A 52 -19.15 12.24 -3.92
N ARG A 53 -18.50 12.99 -4.81
CA ARG A 53 -17.89 12.40 -5.99
C ARG A 53 -16.74 11.48 -5.55
N PRO A 54 -16.31 10.51 -6.38
CA PRO A 54 -15.11 9.74 -6.09
C PRO A 54 -13.93 10.69 -5.84
N ILE A 55 -13.39 10.65 -4.62
CA ILE A 55 -12.25 11.45 -4.17
C ILE A 55 -11.28 10.54 -3.43
N ASP A 56 -10.02 10.95 -3.36
CA ASP A 56 -9.00 10.23 -2.62
C ASP A 56 -9.23 10.27 -1.10
N ILE A 57 -8.52 9.42 -0.38
CA ILE A 57 -8.61 9.27 1.08
C ILE A 57 -8.32 10.59 1.80
N SER A 58 -7.27 11.31 1.38
CA SER A 58 -6.84 12.56 2.00
C SER A 58 -7.91 13.63 1.87
N ARG A 59 -8.51 13.70 0.69
CA ARG A 59 -9.59 14.64 0.40
C ARG A 59 -10.87 14.30 1.17
N THR A 60 -11.18 13.01 1.33
CA THR A 60 -12.33 12.56 2.13
C THR A 60 -12.19 13.01 3.58
N LEU A 61 -11.03 12.83 4.18
CA LEU A 61 -10.75 13.27 5.55
C LEU A 61 -10.78 14.80 5.70
N GLU A 62 -10.22 15.52 4.72
CA GLU A 62 -10.28 16.99 4.69
C GLU A 62 -11.73 17.48 4.67
N VAL A 63 -12.57 16.94 3.78
CA VAL A 63 -13.98 17.35 3.65
C VAL A 63 -14.75 17.06 4.93
N THR A 64 -14.59 15.87 5.52
CA THR A 64 -15.24 15.51 6.79
C THR A 64 -14.77 16.39 7.94
N GLY A 65 -13.48 16.62 8.07
CA GLY A 65 -12.93 17.50 9.12
C GLY A 65 -13.42 18.95 8.98
N ARG A 66 -13.52 19.47 7.76
CA ARG A 66 -14.09 20.81 7.50
C ARG A 66 -15.57 20.87 7.82
N ALA A 67 -16.33 19.81 7.53
CA ALA A 67 -17.75 19.74 7.84
C ALA A 67 -17.95 19.73 9.37
N SER A 68 -17.19 18.94 10.12
CA SER A 68 -17.25 18.93 11.58
C SER A 68 -16.88 20.30 12.17
N ALA A 69 -15.78 20.90 11.73
CA ALA A 69 -15.37 22.23 12.21
C ALA A 69 -16.43 23.32 11.91
N TRP A 70 -17.08 23.22 10.74
CA TRP A 70 -18.16 24.16 10.42
C TRP A 70 -19.37 23.98 11.33
N LEU A 71 -19.75 22.74 11.66
CA LEU A 71 -20.84 22.44 12.58
C LEU A 71 -20.54 22.94 14.00
N ASP A 72 -19.31 22.75 14.49
CA ASP A 72 -18.86 23.27 15.79
C ASP A 72 -19.00 24.79 15.88
N GLU A 73 -18.65 25.49 14.79
CA GLU A 73 -18.71 26.97 14.77
C GLU A 73 -20.13 27.52 14.61
N HIS A 74 -20.92 26.91 13.70
CA HIS A 74 -22.23 27.48 13.31
C HIS A 74 -23.41 26.81 13.98
N ALA A 75 -23.23 25.63 14.55
CA ALA A 75 -24.29 24.86 15.22
C ALA A 75 -23.86 24.27 16.57
N PRO A 76 -23.32 25.07 17.52
CA PRO A 76 -22.70 24.59 18.76
C PRO A 76 -23.69 23.90 19.73
N ARG A 77 -24.99 23.92 19.43
CA ARG A 77 -26.03 23.23 20.22
C ARG A 77 -26.37 21.85 19.67
N ILE A 78 -25.81 21.49 18.50
CA ILE A 78 -26.03 20.20 17.86
C ILE A 78 -24.86 19.32 18.26
N ASP A 79 -25.15 18.21 18.91
CA ASP A 79 -24.19 17.15 19.12
C ASP A 79 -24.04 16.37 17.81
N HIS A 80 -22.83 16.28 17.29
CA HIS A 80 -22.54 15.57 16.08
C HIS A 80 -21.30 14.69 16.24
N GLU A 81 -21.36 13.51 15.70
CA GLU A 81 -20.22 12.61 15.58
C GLU A 81 -19.51 12.84 14.24
N GLU A 82 -18.30 12.29 14.12
CA GLU A 82 -17.59 12.21 12.86
C GLU A 82 -18.48 11.56 11.78
N GLY A 83 -18.38 12.05 10.55
CA GLY A 83 -19.14 11.50 9.43
C GLY A 83 -19.00 9.97 9.35
N SER A 84 -20.09 9.28 9.23
CA SER A 84 -20.14 7.81 9.14
C SER A 84 -20.63 7.35 7.77
N GLY A 85 -20.43 6.06 7.47
CA GLY A 85 -20.88 5.45 6.23
C GLY A 85 -19.81 4.63 5.55
N MET A 86 -20.16 4.00 4.44
CA MET A 86 -19.30 3.07 3.71
C MET A 86 -17.96 3.74 3.31
N VAL A 87 -18.02 4.97 2.81
CA VAL A 87 -16.82 5.72 2.37
C VAL A 87 -15.88 5.96 3.54
N MET A 88 -16.38 6.41 4.69
CA MET A 88 -15.57 6.65 5.89
C MET A 88 -14.99 5.36 6.45
N MET A 89 -15.78 4.30 6.48
CA MET A 89 -15.32 2.98 6.90
C MET A 89 -14.12 2.52 6.06
N PHE A 90 -14.23 2.58 4.73
CA PHE A 90 -13.13 2.21 3.85
C PHE A 90 -11.92 3.16 3.95
N THR A 91 -12.16 4.45 4.17
CA THR A 91 -11.09 5.44 4.39
C THR A 91 -10.26 5.09 5.63
N HIS A 92 -10.89 4.89 6.77
CA HIS A 92 -10.22 4.51 8.02
C HIS A 92 -9.55 3.13 7.93
N LEU A 93 -10.23 2.16 7.30
CA LEU A 93 -9.70 0.82 7.10
C LEU A 93 -8.44 0.84 6.24
N THR A 94 -8.44 1.63 5.16
CA THR A 94 -7.27 1.78 4.28
C THR A 94 -6.10 2.45 5.00
N LEU A 95 -6.33 3.54 5.74
CA LEU A 95 -5.27 4.21 6.51
C LEU A 95 -4.65 3.28 7.55
N ARG A 96 -5.49 2.55 8.29
CA ARG A 96 -5.05 1.59 9.29
C ARG A 96 -4.23 0.47 8.66
N ASN A 97 -4.69 -0.02 7.50
CA ASN A 97 -3.98 -1.05 6.74
C ASN A 97 -2.62 -0.55 6.23
N ILE A 98 -2.56 0.65 5.64
CA ILE A 98 -1.30 1.25 5.17
C ILE A 98 -0.30 1.37 6.33
N THR A 99 -0.72 1.91 7.47
CA THR A 99 0.15 2.09 8.63
C THR A 99 0.66 0.74 9.17
N ALA A 100 -0.24 -0.25 9.30
CA ALA A 100 0.12 -1.59 9.76
C ALA A 100 1.08 -2.30 8.78
N MET A 101 0.84 -2.18 7.48
CA MET A 101 1.68 -2.79 6.44
C MET A 101 3.07 -2.16 6.37
N ILE A 102 3.17 -0.83 6.47
CA ILE A 102 4.48 -0.15 6.53
C ILE A 102 5.25 -0.60 7.77
N GLY A 103 4.62 -0.59 8.94
CA GLY A 103 5.23 -1.05 10.18
C GLY A 103 5.68 -2.52 10.10
N GLY A 104 4.81 -3.40 9.61
CA GLY A 104 5.12 -4.81 9.38
C GLY A 104 6.26 -5.03 8.40
N THR A 105 6.30 -4.27 7.30
CA THR A 105 7.37 -4.35 6.31
C THR A 105 8.73 -3.91 6.89
N ILE A 106 8.76 -2.86 7.71
CA ILE A 106 10.00 -2.41 8.39
C ILE A 106 10.51 -3.49 9.35
N VAL A 107 9.62 -4.09 10.15
CA VAL A 107 9.99 -5.19 11.07
C VAL A 107 10.48 -6.40 10.30
N ALA A 108 9.77 -6.82 9.25
CA ALA A 108 10.17 -7.93 8.39
C ALA A 108 11.55 -7.67 7.75
N LEU A 109 11.78 -6.46 7.23
CA LEU A 109 13.05 -6.05 6.66
C LEU A 109 14.19 -6.17 7.66
N ALA A 110 13.99 -5.70 8.90
CA ALA A 110 14.99 -5.79 9.96
C ALA A 110 15.31 -7.24 10.33
N LEU A 111 14.28 -8.07 10.52
CA LEU A 111 14.44 -9.49 10.85
C LEU A 111 15.15 -10.26 9.73
N ILE A 112 14.72 -10.09 8.50
CA ILE A 112 15.35 -10.74 7.34
C ILE A 112 16.79 -10.29 7.19
N SER A 113 17.08 -9.01 7.37
CA SER A 113 18.46 -8.50 7.29
C SER A 113 19.35 -9.11 8.35
N ILE A 114 18.87 -9.27 9.58
CA ILE A 114 19.61 -9.93 10.67
C ILE A 114 19.86 -11.41 10.32
N VAL A 115 18.83 -12.12 9.88
CA VAL A 115 18.96 -13.54 9.48
C VAL A 115 19.95 -13.69 8.32
N LEU A 116 19.88 -12.81 7.32
CA LEU A 116 20.81 -12.84 6.19
C LEU A 116 22.25 -12.52 6.59
N MET A 117 22.47 -11.51 7.44
CA MET A 117 23.81 -11.21 7.95
C MET A 117 24.41 -12.40 8.71
N MET A 118 23.59 -13.10 9.51
CA MET A 118 24.03 -14.32 10.21
C MET A 118 24.28 -15.48 9.24
N ALA A 119 23.36 -15.77 8.34
CA ALA A 119 23.46 -16.87 7.37
C ALA A 119 24.62 -16.68 6.41
N LEU A 120 24.82 -15.49 5.89
CA LEU A 120 25.88 -15.14 4.96
C LEU A 120 27.21 -14.87 5.66
N ARG A 121 27.24 -14.79 7.00
CA ARG A 121 28.43 -14.50 7.83
C ARG A 121 29.26 -13.32 7.28
N SER A 122 28.60 -12.29 6.78
CA SER A 122 29.22 -11.10 6.22
C SER A 122 28.28 -9.90 6.33
N LEU A 123 28.68 -8.92 7.14
CA LEU A 123 27.92 -7.67 7.30
C LEU A 123 27.81 -6.88 6.00
N GLN A 124 28.88 -6.88 5.19
CA GLN A 124 28.90 -6.12 3.92
C GLN A 124 27.93 -6.72 2.89
N ILE A 125 27.94 -8.06 2.75
CA ILE A 125 27.03 -8.75 1.82
C ILE A 125 25.61 -8.72 2.34
N GLY A 126 25.41 -8.79 3.66
CA GLY A 126 24.10 -8.61 4.27
C GLY A 126 23.54 -7.20 4.06
N ALA A 127 24.36 -6.15 4.22
CA ALA A 127 23.93 -4.78 3.92
C ALA A 127 23.68 -4.56 2.41
N LEU A 128 24.46 -5.21 1.55
CA LEU A 128 24.24 -5.22 0.11
C LEU A 128 22.90 -5.84 -0.26
N SER A 129 22.54 -6.97 0.38
CA SER A 129 21.27 -7.63 0.14
C SER A 129 20.07 -6.75 0.51
N LEU A 130 20.20 -5.89 1.51
CA LEU A 130 19.19 -4.94 1.89
C LEU A 130 18.87 -3.95 0.76
N ILE A 131 19.91 -3.38 0.16
CA ILE A 131 19.78 -2.45 -0.98
C ILE A 131 19.14 -3.16 -2.16
N THR A 132 19.61 -4.38 -2.47
CA THR A 132 19.10 -5.17 -3.60
C THR A 132 17.65 -5.59 -3.41
N ASN A 133 17.20 -5.77 -2.17
CA ASN A 133 15.81 -6.14 -1.85
C ASN A 133 14.87 -4.93 -1.85
N LEU A 134 15.36 -3.74 -1.48
CA LEU A 134 14.56 -2.51 -1.48
C LEU A 134 14.44 -1.88 -2.86
N ALA A 135 15.49 -1.97 -3.68
CA ALA A 135 15.51 -1.35 -5.00
C ALA A 135 14.34 -1.76 -5.91
N PRO A 136 13.98 -3.06 -6.06
CA PRO A 136 12.83 -3.47 -6.88
C PRO A 136 11.50 -2.89 -6.41
N ILE A 137 11.30 -2.82 -5.10
CA ILE A 137 10.09 -2.26 -4.52
C ILE A 137 10.02 -0.77 -4.84
N GLY A 138 11.11 -0.03 -4.60
CA GLY A 138 11.20 1.39 -4.93
C GLY A 138 11.00 1.67 -6.42
N MET A 139 11.60 0.86 -7.30
CA MET A 139 11.41 0.94 -8.75
C MET A 139 9.96 0.63 -9.14
N GLY A 140 9.36 -0.41 -8.59
CA GLY A 140 7.99 -0.80 -8.85
C GLY A 140 6.99 0.30 -8.44
N TYR A 141 7.16 0.89 -7.27
CA TYR A 141 6.34 2.03 -6.83
C TYR A 141 6.58 3.28 -7.69
N GLY A 142 7.82 3.53 -8.12
CA GLY A 142 8.13 4.62 -9.05
C GLY A 142 7.42 4.45 -10.40
N ILE A 143 7.44 3.25 -10.96
CA ILE A 143 6.71 2.93 -12.20
C ILE A 143 5.20 3.06 -11.99
N TRP A 144 4.68 2.56 -10.85
CA TRP A 144 3.27 2.69 -10.51
C TRP A 144 2.81 4.15 -10.42
N ALA A 145 3.63 5.01 -9.81
CA ALA A 145 3.35 6.44 -9.72
C ALA A 145 3.22 7.13 -11.09
N LEU A 146 3.88 6.59 -12.13
CA LEU A 146 3.75 7.08 -13.51
C LEU A 146 2.49 6.55 -14.23
N ILE A 147 1.96 5.40 -13.80
CA ILE A 147 0.80 4.74 -14.44
C ILE A 147 -0.51 5.22 -13.83
N ASP A 148 -0.66 5.17 -12.52
CA ASP A 148 -1.92 5.42 -11.81
C ASP A 148 -1.81 6.59 -10.80
N GLY A 149 -0.64 6.78 -10.18
CA GLY A 149 -0.37 7.88 -9.25
C GLY A 149 -1.02 7.75 -7.87
N GLU A 150 -1.93 6.80 -7.67
CA GLU A 150 -2.64 6.62 -6.41
C GLU A 150 -2.05 5.50 -5.54
N ILE A 151 -1.78 5.82 -4.26
CA ILE A 151 -1.39 4.82 -3.26
C ILE A 151 -2.65 4.38 -2.53
N GLY A 152 -3.36 3.42 -3.10
CA GLY A 152 -4.55 2.84 -2.50
C GLY A 152 -4.26 1.58 -1.67
N MET A 153 -5.34 0.93 -1.23
CA MET A 153 -5.28 -0.32 -0.45
C MET A 153 -4.54 -1.44 -1.20
N ALA A 154 -4.71 -1.54 -2.53
CA ALA A 154 -4.01 -2.52 -3.36
C ALA A 154 -2.49 -2.40 -3.20
N LEU A 155 -1.96 -1.20 -3.37
CA LEU A 155 -0.52 -0.96 -3.35
C LEU A 155 0.09 -1.19 -1.95
N SER A 156 -0.63 -0.88 -0.88
CA SER A 156 -0.14 -1.09 0.49
C SER A 156 0.15 -2.57 0.78
N VAL A 157 -0.61 -3.49 0.21
CA VAL A 157 -0.43 -4.94 0.36
C VAL A 157 0.74 -5.45 -0.49
N VAL A 158 0.97 -4.85 -1.67
CA VAL A 158 1.98 -5.29 -2.64
C VAL A 158 3.38 -5.32 -2.02
N ALA A 159 3.78 -4.29 -1.26
CA ALA A 159 5.10 -4.24 -0.62
C ALA A 159 5.36 -5.46 0.27
N SER A 160 4.38 -5.82 1.11
CA SER A 160 4.50 -6.95 2.03
C SER A 160 4.53 -8.29 1.31
N MET A 161 3.71 -8.45 0.25
CA MET A 161 3.65 -9.69 -0.53
C MET A 161 4.92 -9.91 -1.35
N THR A 162 5.38 -8.87 -2.05
CA THR A 162 6.52 -8.99 -2.97
C THR A 162 7.84 -9.04 -2.23
N PHE A 163 7.93 -8.49 -1.02
CA PHE A 163 9.15 -8.49 -0.24
C PHE A 163 9.73 -9.90 -0.01
N GLY A 164 8.86 -10.86 0.36
CA GLY A 164 9.27 -12.25 0.53
C GLY A 164 9.82 -12.88 -0.76
N ILE A 165 9.19 -12.61 -1.90
CA ILE A 165 9.60 -13.14 -3.22
C ILE A 165 10.95 -12.55 -3.63
N VAL A 166 11.11 -11.23 -3.50
CA VAL A 166 12.35 -10.52 -3.85
C VAL A 166 13.55 -11.00 -3.01
N VAL A 167 13.31 -11.21 -1.71
CA VAL A 167 14.35 -11.70 -0.80
C VAL A 167 14.78 -13.12 -1.17
N ASP A 168 13.85 -14.00 -1.52
CA ASP A 168 14.15 -15.38 -1.89
C ASP A 168 15.11 -15.45 -3.08
N ASP A 169 14.84 -14.72 -4.16
CA ASP A 169 15.69 -14.64 -5.34
C ASP A 169 17.12 -14.15 -4.99
N THR A 170 17.19 -13.08 -4.18
CA THR A 170 18.48 -12.51 -3.74
C THR A 170 19.27 -13.50 -2.88
N VAL A 171 18.62 -14.19 -1.96
CA VAL A 171 19.25 -15.19 -1.08
C VAL A 171 19.81 -16.35 -1.88
N HIS A 172 19.03 -16.87 -2.81
CA HIS A 172 19.46 -17.96 -3.68
C HIS A 172 20.70 -17.59 -4.47
N PHE A 173 20.73 -16.42 -5.08
CA PHE A 173 21.90 -15.94 -5.82
C PHE A 173 23.11 -15.74 -4.92
N LEU A 174 22.96 -15.01 -3.81
CA LEU A 174 24.05 -14.70 -2.87
C LEU A 174 24.63 -15.95 -2.21
N SER A 175 23.79 -16.93 -1.85
CA SER A 175 24.26 -18.17 -1.25
C SER A 175 25.15 -18.97 -2.18
N LYS A 176 24.80 -19.05 -3.48
CA LYS A 176 25.62 -19.72 -4.49
C LYS A 176 26.91 -18.96 -4.80
N TYR A 177 26.84 -17.63 -4.89
CA TYR A 177 28.01 -16.78 -5.02
C TYR A 177 28.99 -16.99 -3.85
N LEU A 178 28.51 -16.93 -2.60
CA LEU A 178 29.35 -17.12 -1.41
C LEU A 178 29.91 -18.52 -1.31
N ARG A 179 29.14 -19.52 -1.71
CA ARG A 179 29.63 -20.90 -1.79
C ARG A 179 30.81 -21.01 -2.73
N ALA A 180 30.70 -20.46 -3.94
CA ALA A 180 31.80 -20.44 -4.92
C ALA A 180 33.04 -19.72 -4.37
N ARG A 181 32.86 -18.59 -3.68
CA ARG A 181 33.95 -17.82 -3.08
C ARG A 181 34.63 -18.55 -1.92
N ARG A 182 33.87 -19.17 -1.01
CA ARG A 182 34.41 -19.73 0.25
C ARG A 182 34.85 -21.18 0.13
N GLU A 183 34.09 -22.00 -0.59
CA GLU A 183 34.38 -23.43 -0.68
C GLU A 183 35.27 -23.77 -1.87
N GLN A 184 35.17 -23.02 -3.00
CA GLN A 184 35.94 -23.29 -4.20
C GLN A 184 37.03 -22.28 -4.44
N GLY A 185 37.12 -21.22 -3.63
CA GLY A 185 38.19 -20.22 -3.75
C GLY A 185 38.18 -19.42 -5.07
N LEU A 186 37.03 -19.40 -5.79
CA LEU A 186 36.93 -18.74 -7.10
C LEU A 186 37.06 -17.22 -6.99
N HIS A 187 37.58 -16.59 -8.02
CA HIS A 187 37.58 -15.14 -8.13
C HIS A 187 36.17 -14.57 -8.23
N PRO A 188 35.90 -13.30 -7.88
CA PRO A 188 34.55 -12.73 -7.90
C PRO A 188 33.82 -12.92 -9.21
N GLU A 189 34.47 -12.76 -10.34
CA GLU A 189 33.89 -12.91 -11.67
C GLU A 189 33.45 -14.36 -11.95
N ASP A 190 34.28 -15.34 -11.58
CA ASP A 190 33.96 -16.76 -11.78
C ASP A 190 32.89 -17.24 -10.79
N ALA A 191 32.88 -16.67 -9.57
CA ALA A 191 31.85 -16.95 -8.60
C ALA A 191 30.47 -16.41 -9.06
N VAL A 192 30.41 -15.26 -9.75
CA VAL A 192 29.20 -14.76 -10.39
C VAL A 192 28.76 -15.68 -11.51
N LYS A 193 29.65 -16.13 -12.39
CA LYS A 193 29.32 -17.11 -13.44
C LYS A 193 28.75 -18.39 -12.84
N TYR A 194 29.40 -18.93 -11.80
CA TYR A 194 28.93 -20.11 -11.09
C TYR A 194 27.50 -19.93 -10.52
N ALA A 195 27.21 -18.76 -9.94
CA ALA A 195 25.88 -18.46 -9.44
C ALA A 195 24.86 -18.44 -10.58
N PHE A 196 25.17 -17.80 -11.72
CA PHE A 196 24.30 -17.78 -12.89
C PHE A 196 24.05 -19.19 -13.46
N ASP A 197 25.08 -20.00 -13.60
CA ASP A 197 24.96 -21.36 -14.14
C ASP A 197 24.13 -22.27 -13.23
N THR A 198 24.21 -22.03 -11.91
CA THR A 198 23.53 -22.87 -10.92
C THR A 198 22.07 -22.49 -10.71
N VAL A 199 21.75 -21.19 -10.56
CA VAL A 199 20.41 -20.73 -10.19
C VAL A 199 19.79 -19.74 -11.17
N GLY A 200 20.56 -19.16 -12.10
CA GLY A 200 20.07 -18.11 -12.98
C GLY A 200 18.87 -18.54 -13.83
N ARG A 201 18.91 -19.76 -14.39
CA ARG A 201 17.77 -20.30 -15.16
C ARG A 201 16.52 -20.48 -14.31
N ALA A 202 16.68 -20.97 -13.08
CA ALA A 202 15.57 -21.16 -12.16
C ALA A 202 14.92 -19.82 -11.81
N LEU A 203 15.73 -18.82 -11.48
CA LEU A 203 15.24 -17.46 -11.16
C LEU A 203 14.46 -16.84 -12.31
N ILE A 204 14.94 -16.98 -13.55
CA ILE A 204 14.24 -16.46 -14.73
C ILE A 204 12.90 -17.18 -14.93
N VAL A 205 12.87 -18.50 -14.84
CA VAL A 205 11.66 -19.28 -15.05
C VAL A 205 10.63 -19.01 -13.98
N THR A 206 11.03 -19.01 -12.70
CA THR A 206 10.12 -18.74 -11.58
C THR A 206 9.56 -17.33 -11.66
N SER A 207 10.37 -16.32 -11.96
CA SER A 207 9.91 -14.93 -12.12
C SER A 207 8.93 -14.78 -13.30
N ILE A 208 9.20 -15.42 -14.44
CA ILE A 208 8.28 -15.40 -15.60
C ILE A 208 6.92 -16.04 -15.23
N VAL A 209 6.94 -17.19 -14.56
CA VAL A 209 5.72 -17.88 -14.13
C VAL A 209 4.94 -17.03 -13.13
N LEU A 210 5.61 -16.41 -12.17
CA LEU A 210 4.98 -15.52 -11.19
C LEU A 210 4.38 -14.28 -11.86
N VAL A 211 5.13 -13.61 -12.73
CA VAL A 211 4.62 -12.46 -13.50
C VAL A 211 3.40 -12.85 -14.32
N ALA A 212 3.46 -13.95 -15.05
CA ALA A 212 2.32 -14.44 -15.83
C ALA A 212 1.10 -14.74 -14.93
N GLY A 213 1.32 -15.40 -13.79
CA GLY A 213 0.26 -15.71 -12.82
C GLY A 213 -0.40 -14.46 -12.25
N PHE A 214 0.40 -13.45 -11.84
CA PHE A 214 -0.14 -12.18 -11.33
C PHE A 214 -0.80 -11.34 -12.43
N LEU A 215 -0.30 -11.37 -13.67
CA LEU A 215 -0.94 -10.71 -14.80
C LEU A 215 -2.35 -11.27 -15.09
N VAL A 216 -2.64 -12.53 -14.80
CA VAL A 216 -4.02 -13.05 -14.91
C VAL A 216 -4.98 -12.30 -14.00
N LEU A 217 -4.54 -11.82 -12.83
CA LEU A 217 -5.40 -11.02 -11.94
C LEU A 217 -5.81 -9.68 -12.56
N THR A 218 -5.05 -9.17 -13.54
CA THR A 218 -5.41 -7.91 -14.21
C THR A 218 -6.69 -8.01 -15.04
N THR A 219 -7.12 -9.20 -15.37
CA THR A 219 -8.38 -9.46 -16.08
C THR A 219 -9.62 -9.43 -15.17
N SER A 220 -9.43 -9.25 -13.86
CA SER A 220 -10.52 -9.17 -12.89
C SER A 220 -11.24 -7.82 -12.99
N ASP A 221 -12.58 -7.85 -12.99
CA ASP A 221 -13.41 -6.64 -12.89
C ASP A 221 -13.30 -5.95 -11.53
N PHE A 222 -12.78 -6.64 -10.52
CA PHE A 222 -12.55 -6.06 -9.21
C PHE A 222 -11.23 -5.29 -9.18
N ALA A 223 -11.32 -3.96 -9.10
CA ALA A 223 -10.17 -3.05 -9.20
C ALA A 223 -9.03 -3.38 -8.23
N LEU A 224 -9.34 -3.84 -7.01
CA LEU A 224 -8.33 -4.25 -6.03
C LEU A 224 -7.45 -5.40 -6.56
N ASN A 225 -8.06 -6.42 -7.14
CA ASN A 225 -7.33 -7.57 -7.70
C ASN A 225 -6.51 -7.14 -8.91
N SER A 226 -7.12 -6.39 -9.83
CA SER A 226 -6.47 -5.94 -11.06
C SER A 226 -5.25 -5.05 -10.76
N LYS A 227 -5.40 -4.05 -9.90
CA LYS A 227 -4.30 -3.16 -9.48
C LYS A 227 -3.21 -3.92 -8.72
N THR A 228 -3.58 -4.85 -7.83
CA THR A 228 -2.62 -5.70 -7.11
C THR A 228 -1.83 -6.59 -8.09
N GLY A 229 -2.50 -7.27 -9.01
CA GLY A 229 -1.86 -8.14 -9.99
C GLY A 229 -0.84 -7.43 -10.84
N LEU A 230 -1.20 -6.25 -11.38
CA LEU A 230 -0.29 -5.43 -12.18
C LEU A 230 0.91 -4.94 -11.36
N SER A 231 0.66 -4.39 -10.16
CA SER A 231 1.72 -3.85 -9.32
C SER A 231 2.73 -4.92 -8.88
N VAL A 232 2.24 -6.10 -8.47
CA VAL A 232 3.10 -7.24 -8.10
C VAL A 232 3.94 -7.70 -9.30
N SER A 233 3.34 -7.79 -10.48
CA SER A 233 4.05 -8.17 -11.72
C SER A 233 5.19 -7.20 -12.04
N ILE A 234 4.96 -5.90 -11.90
CA ILE A 234 5.98 -4.87 -12.10
C ILE A 234 7.13 -5.03 -11.08
N VAL A 235 6.82 -5.22 -9.79
CA VAL A 235 7.84 -5.38 -8.75
C VAL A 235 8.67 -6.64 -8.97
N ILE A 236 8.06 -7.78 -9.34
CA ILE A 236 8.78 -9.02 -9.64
C ILE A 236 9.69 -8.85 -10.87
N ALA A 237 9.22 -8.19 -11.92
CA ALA A 237 10.04 -7.88 -13.09
C ALA A 237 11.25 -6.99 -12.73
N CYS A 238 11.04 -5.96 -11.89
CA CYS A 238 12.12 -5.13 -11.34
C CYS A 238 13.09 -5.94 -10.46
N ALA A 239 12.58 -6.91 -9.69
CA ALA A 239 13.42 -7.78 -8.87
C ALA A 239 14.33 -8.67 -9.72
N LEU A 240 13.77 -9.30 -10.74
CA LEU A 240 14.56 -10.09 -11.69
C LEU A 240 15.65 -9.23 -12.35
N PHE A 241 15.28 -8.04 -12.82
CA PHE A 241 16.25 -7.10 -13.38
C PHE A 241 17.37 -6.75 -12.39
N THR A 242 17.00 -6.47 -11.13
CA THR A 242 17.96 -6.09 -10.09
C THR A 242 18.91 -7.25 -9.75
N VAL A 243 18.40 -8.47 -9.62
CA VAL A 243 19.21 -9.65 -9.28
C VAL A 243 20.14 -10.04 -10.43
N LEU A 244 19.69 -9.94 -11.68
CA LEU A 244 20.48 -10.38 -12.83
C LEU A 244 21.47 -9.32 -13.31
N LEU A 245 21.12 -8.03 -13.27
CA LEU A 245 21.92 -6.97 -13.89
C LEU A 245 22.59 -6.05 -12.87
N PHE A 246 21.98 -5.79 -11.74
CA PHE A 246 22.50 -4.84 -10.75
C PHE A 246 23.33 -5.50 -9.66
N LEU A 247 22.89 -6.65 -9.14
CA LEU A 247 23.59 -7.36 -8.07
C LEU A 247 24.99 -7.86 -8.47
N PRO A 248 25.21 -8.48 -9.66
CA PRO A 248 26.53 -9.01 -10.03
C PRO A 248 27.66 -7.97 -10.10
N PRO A 249 27.50 -6.83 -10.80
CA PRO A 249 28.54 -5.79 -10.82
C PRO A 249 28.83 -5.23 -9.41
N LEU A 250 27.80 -5.17 -8.57
CA LEU A 250 27.93 -4.65 -7.22
C LEU A 250 28.73 -5.60 -6.33
N LEU A 251 28.51 -6.91 -6.46
CA LEU A 251 29.30 -7.96 -5.80
C LEU A 251 30.76 -7.93 -6.25
N MET A 252 31.01 -7.87 -7.56
CA MET A 252 32.36 -7.80 -8.10
C MET A 252 33.09 -6.56 -7.59
N LYS A 253 32.45 -5.42 -7.50
CA LYS A 253 33.03 -4.17 -7.01
C LYS A 253 33.40 -4.21 -5.51
N ILE A 254 32.50 -4.79 -4.69
CA ILE A 254 32.67 -4.84 -3.23
C ILE A 254 33.69 -5.89 -2.82
N ASP A 255 33.63 -7.08 -3.41
CA ASP A 255 34.48 -8.21 -3.05
C ASP A 255 35.81 -8.20 -3.81
N GLY A 256 35.84 -7.61 -5.01
CA GLY A 256 37.09 -7.39 -5.77
C GLY A 256 38.07 -6.47 -5.07
N ARG A 257 37.60 -5.46 -4.35
CA ARG A 257 38.44 -4.59 -3.50
C ARG A 257 39.14 -5.32 -2.35
N ARG A 258 38.59 -6.46 -1.91
CA ARG A 258 39.19 -7.29 -0.86
C ARG A 258 40.27 -8.25 -1.38
N SER A 259 40.23 -8.55 -2.66
CA SER A 259 41.14 -9.51 -3.29
C SER A 259 42.39 -8.86 -3.90
N ASP A 260 42.47 -7.52 -3.83
CA ASP A 260 43.66 -6.77 -4.33
C ASP A 260 44.70 -6.69 -3.21
N PRO A 261 45.84 -7.42 -3.32
CA PRO A 261 46.90 -7.44 -2.32
C PRO A 261 47.65 -6.12 -2.18
N THR A 262 47.37 -5.12 -3.04
CA THR A 262 48.02 -3.81 -3.02
C THR A 262 47.37 -2.79 -2.08
N ILE A 263 46.18 -3.12 -1.48
CA ILE A 263 45.53 -2.25 -0.50
C ILE A 263 45.87 -2.75 0.90
N PRO A 264 46.58 -2.00 1.75
CA PRO A 264 46.87 -2.40 3.13
C PRO A 264 45.55 -2.61 3.88
N SER A 265 45.41 -3.77 4.53
CA SER A 265 44.29 -4.04 5.42
C SER A 265 44.34 -2.99 6.55
N THR A 266 43.49 -1.99 6.51
CA THR A 266 43.18 -1.17 7.69
C THR A 266 42.41 -2.06 8.65
N ASN A 267 43.13 -2.83 9.47
CA ASN A 267 42.62 -3.51 10.63
C ASN A 267 42.81 -2.54 11.80
N PRO A 268 41.76 -1.96 12.37
CA PRO A 268 41.88 -1.31 13.67
C PRO A 268 41.87 -2.42 14.74
N ASN A 269 42.99 -2.53 15.45
CA ASN A 269 43.09 -3.29 16.70
C ASN A 269 41.96 -2.90 17.67
#